data_30df2f3594480a6dfb035fa6b16feb80
#
_entry.id   30df2f3594480a6dfb035fa6b16feb80
#
_cell.length_a   1.000
_cell.length_b   1.000
_cell.length_c   1.000
_cell.angle_alpha   90.00
_cell.angle_beta   90.00
_cell.angle_gamma   90.00
#
_symmetry.space_group_name_H-M   'P 1'
#
loop_
_entity.id
_entity.type
_entity.pdbx_description
1 polymer ?
#
loop_
_entity_poly.entity_id
_entity_poly.type
_entity_poly.pdbx_seq_one_letter_code
_entity_poly.pdbx_strand_id
1 'polypeptide(L)'
;MLKQIVINCLIILCFNSCIEQSKEKAFLAKYEFEDFSQFNNVSVFIRGGDSERNPIIFVDAPHLVRDTSKVGCYVVILDKTNYRIINAKWTLIEDSVNADTVKLQKLAQVFIKYEIPRLDVDKDGNIFVYLKDVETLALVRFANENELQKRNKEVKWINIKHNWYKPRET
;
A
#
# COMPACT_ATOMS: atom_id res chain seq x y z
N MET A 1 3.96 42.88 3.94
CA MET A 1 4.16 41.58 4.60
C MET A 1 3.04 40.56 4.27
N LEU A 2 1.77 40.89 4.42
CA LEU A 2 0.67 39.94 4.19
C LEU A 2 0.64 39.34 2.76
N LYS A 3 0.85 40.17 1.72
CA LYS A 3 0.90 39.70 0.32
C LYS A 3 2.03 38.69 0.04
N GLN A 4 3.19 38.87 0.69
CA GLN A 4 4.32 37.96 0.52
C GLN A 4 4.07 36.59 1.15
N ILE A 5 3.37 36.57 2.29
CA ILE A 5 2.98 35.32 2.98
C ILE A 5 1.96 34.53 2.14
N VAL A 6 0.99 35.22 1.56
CA VAL A 6 -0.03 34.57 0.70
C VAL A 6 0.59 33.97 -0.55
N ILE A 7 1.54 34.68 -1.20
CA ILE A 7 2.24 34.17 -2.40
C ILE A 7 3.08 32.95 -2.05
N ASN A 8 3.82 32.97 -0.92
CA ASN A 8 4.62 31.82 -0.49
C ASN A 8 3.74 30.60 -0.16
N CYS A 9 2.59 30.79 0.49
CA CYS A 9 1.64 29.70 0.75
C CYS A 9 1.07 29.10 -0.55
N LEU A 10 0.74 29.95 -1.55
CA LEU A 10 0.26 29.48 -2.84
C LEU A 10 1.32 28.67 -3.62
N ILE A 11 2.57 29.13 -3.58
CA ILE A 11 3.68 28.42 -4.23
C ILE A 11 3.89 27.05 -3.60
N ILE A 12 3.89 26.94 -2.26
CA ILE A 12 4.05 25.66 -1.55
C ILE A 12 2.92 24.69 -1.87
N LEU A 13 1.68 25.16 -1.97
CA LEU A 13 0.52 24.34 -2.34
C LEU A 13 0.62 23.82 -3.78
N CYS A 14 1.08 24.67 -4.73
CA CYS A 14 1.29 24.24 -6.11
C CYS A 14 2.40 23.19 -6.24
N PHE A 15 3.50 23.31 -5.52
CA PHE A 15 4.59 22.33 -5.56
C PHE A 15 4.18 20.97 -4.99
N ASN A 16 3.43 20.93 -3.91
CA ASN A 16 2.95 19.66 -3.36
C ASN A 16 2.01 18.92 -4.33
N SER A 17 1.10 19.62 -4.97
CA SER A 17 0.20 19.05 -5.98
C SER A 17 0.95 18.49 -7.21
N CYS A 18 1.99 19.19 -7.68
CA CYS A 18 2.82 18.71 -8.79
C CYS A 18 3.63 17.46 -8.46
N ILE A 19 4.13 17.35 -7.23
CA ILE A 19 4.92 16.20 -6.77
C ILE A 19 4.02 14.96 -6.64
N GLU A 20 2.81 15.10 -6.15
CA GLU A 20 1.86 14.00 -5.98
C GLU A 20 1.40 13.45 -7.33
N GLN A 21 1.04 14.29 -8.27
CA GLN A 21 0.74 13.88 -9.66
C GLN A 21 1.91 13.18 -10.35
N SER A 22 3.16 13.54 -10.00
CA SER A 22 4.34 12.88 -10.55
C SER A 22 4.51 11.45 -10.04
N LYS A 23 4.20 11.18 -8.76
CA LYS A 23 4.25 9.84 -8.16
C LYS A 23 3.18 8.91 -8.73
N GLU A 24 1.93 9.39 -8.88
CA GLU A 24 0.85 8.64 -9.52
C GLU A 24 1.23 8.22 -10.94
N LYS A 25 1.73 9.17 -11.74
CA LYS A 25 2.16 8.91 -13.12
C LYS A 25 3.33 7.92 -13.17
N ALA A 26 4.33 8.07 -12.30
CA ALA A 26 5.48 7.18 -12.23
C ALA A 26 5.06 5.75 -11.85
N PHE A 27 4.18 5.60 -10.86
CA PHE A 27 3.64 4.31 -10.47
C PHE A 27 2.87 3.65 -11.63
N LEU A 28 1.94 4.37 -12.25
CA LEU A 28 1.15 3.85 -13.36
C LEU A 28 2.02 3.52 -14.58
N ALA A 29 3.05 4.31 -14.88
CA ALA A 29 3.96 4.01 -15.99
C ALA A 29 4.69 2.67 -15.79
N LYS A 30 4.94 2.26 -14.54
CA LYS A 30 5.68 1.04 -14.20
C LYS A 30 4.79 -0.16 -13.94
N TYR A 31 3.61 0.05 -13.33
CA TYR A 31 2.79 -1.01 -12.75
C TYR A 31 1.32 -1.03 -13.23
N GLU A 32 0.97 -0.29 -14.29
CA GLU A 32 -0.40 -0.20 -14.77
C GLU A 32 -1.05 -1.57 -15.06
N PHE A 33 -0.28 -2.49 -15.65
CA PHE A 33 -0.71 -3.83 -16.04
C PHE A 33 -0.15 -4.94 -15.14
N GLU A 34 0.43 -4.56 -14.00
CA GLU A 34 1.00 -5.52 -13.05
C GLU A 34 -0.07 -6.47 -12.52
N ASP A 35 0.29 -7.74 -12.37
CA ASP A 35 -0.54 -8.74 -11.72
C ASP A 35 -0.33 -8.74 -10.21
N PHE A 36 -1.30 -8.20 -9.47
CA PHE A 36 -1.30 -8.18 -8.02
C PHE A 36 -2.02 -9.38 -7.38
N SER A 37 -2.41 -10.40 -8.15
CA SER A 37 -3.20 -11.55 -7.66
C SER A 37 -2.57 -12.29 -6.48
N GLN A 38 -1.24 -12.29 -6.38
CA GLN A 38 -0.52 -12.85 -5.23
C GLN A 38 -0.84 -12.17 -3.90
N PHE A 39 -1.32 -10.91 -3.94
CA PHE A 39 -1.74 -10.13 -2.77
C PHE A 39 -3.24 -10.22 -2.50
N ASN A 40 -3.99 -11.08 -3.16
CA ASN A 40 -5.43 -11.16 -2.96
C ASN A 40 -5.79 -11.41 -1.48
N ASN A 41 -6.67 -10.57 -0.92
CA ASN A 41 -7.03 -10.52 0.50
C ASN A 41 -5.81 -10.31 1.44
N VAL A 42 -4.90 -9.41 1.04
CA VAL A 42 -3.67 -9.08 1.77
C VAL A 42 -3.52 -7.56 1.87
N SER A 43 -3.13 -7.08 3.04
CA SER A 43 -2.62 -5.74 3.27
C SER A 43 -1.13 -5.81 3.61
N VAL A 44 -0.29 -5.07 2.90
CA VAL A 44 1.15 -4.98 3.16
C VAL A 44 1.57 -3.52 3.25
N PHE A 45 2.32 -3.17 4.31
CA PHE A 45 2.77 -1.80 4.49
C PHE A 45 4.11 -1.68 5.21
N ILE A 46 4.83 -0.59 4.94
CA ILE A 46 6.08 -0.24 5.61
C ILE A 46 5.74 0.58 6.86
N ARG A 47 6.27 0.18 8.01
CA ARG A 47 6.11 0.93 9.26
C ARG A 47 7.40 1.62 9.74
N GLY A 48 8.33 1.87 8.85
CA GLY A 48 9.62 2.50 9.16
C GLY A 48 10.80 1.57 8.96
N GLY A 49 11.88 1.80 9.68
CA GLY A 49 13.08 0.97 9.65
C GLY A 49 13.57 0.66 11.07
N ASP A 50 14.41 -0.37 11.18
CA ASP A 50 15.14 -0.69 12.40
C ASP A 50 16.29 0.32 12.66
N SER A 51 17.12 0.06 13.65
CA SER A 51 18.29 0.91 13.99
C SER A 51 19.30 1.04 12.85
N GLU A 52 19.35 0.07 11.95
CA GLU A 52 20.21 0.05 10.76
C GLU A 52 19.52 0.59 9.51
N ARG A 53 18.28 1.07 9.64
CA ARG A 53 17.40 1.54 8.56
C ARG A 53 16.97 0.44 7.59
N ASN A 54 16.93 -0.81 8.05
CA ASN A 54 16.32 -1.90 7.29
C ASN A 54 14.81 -1.76 7.33
N PRO A 55 14.08 -1.90 6.19
CA PRO A 55 12.64 -1.70 6.18
C PRO A 55 11.91 -2.77 7.01
N ILE A 56 10.99 -2.30 7.86
CA ILE A 56 10.08 -3.13 8.65
C ILE A 56 8.75 -3.19 7.92
N ILE A 57 8.39 -4.37 7.43
CA ILE A 57 7.20 -4.62 6.62
C ILE A 57 6.19 -5.43 7.44
N PHE A 58 4.98 -4.94 7.47
CA PHE A 58 3.84 -5.60 8.08
C PHE A 58 3.00 -6.27 6.99
N VAL A 59 2.67 -7.54 7.19
CA VAL A 59 1.85 -8.33 6.27
C VAL A 59 0.63 -8.81 7.04
N ASP A 60 -0.54 -8.32 6.67
CA ASP A 60 -1.84 -8.81 7.14
C ASP A 60 -2.47 -9.65 6.03
N ALA A 61 -2.58 -10.95 6.26
CA ALA A 61 -3.08 -11.92 5.29
C ALA A 61 -3.93 -12.98 6.02
N PRO A 62 -5.19 -12.67 6.35
CA PRO A 62 -6.04 -13.53 7.17
C PRO A 62 -6.18 -14.96 6.65
N HIS A 63 -6.22 -15.12 5.33
CA HIS A 63 -6.38 -16.42 4.68
C HIS A 63 -5.13 -17.33 4.77
N LEU A 64 -3.98 -16.77 5.15
CA LEU A 64 -2.74 -17.53 5.38
C LEU A 64 -2.56 -17.94 6.84
N VAL A 65 -3.47 -17.51 7.72
CA VAL A 65 -3.50 -17.83 9.15
C VAL A 65 -4.63 -18.80 9.39
N ARG A 66 -4.33 -19.98 9.91
CA ARG A 66 -5.35 -21.02 10.18
C ARG A 66 -6.21 -20.73 11.41
N ASP A 67 -5.66 -20.02 12.37
CA ASP A 67 -6.38 -19.61 13.58
C ASP A 67 -6.83 -18.15 13.47
N THR A 68 -8.04 -17.94 12.96
CA THR A 68 -8.64 -16.61 12.76
C THR A 68 -9.13 -15.96 14.06
N SER A 69 -9.08 -16.65 15.21
CA SER A 69 -9.44 -16.06 16.51
C SER A 69 -8.38 -15.09 17.03
N LYS A 70 -7.19 -15.13 16.45
CA LYS A 70 -6.04 -14.30 16.85
C LYS A 70 -5.82 -13.16 15.87
N VAL A 71 -5.92 -11.93 16.36
CA VAL A 71 -5.66 -10.71 15.58
C VAL A 71 -4.19 -10.33 15.71
N GLY A 72 -3.49 -10.28 14.60
CA GLY A 72 -2.10 -9.86 14.55
C GLY A 72 -1.60 -9.79 13.12
N CYS A 73 -0.45 -9.15 12.91
CA CYS A 73 0.19 -9.14 11.60
C CYS A 73 1.59 -9.76 11.67
N TYR A 74 2.02 -10.27 10.53
CA TYR A 74 3.35 -10.83 10.37
C TYR A 74 4.34 -9.71 10.03
N VAL A 75 5.40 -9.60 10.80
CA VAL A 75 6.42 -8.57 10.61
C VAL A 75 7.65 -9.20 9.98
N VAL A 76 8.12 -8.61 8.90
CA VAL A 76 9.32 -9.02 8.18
C VAL A 76 10.29 -7.85 8.15
N ILE A 77 11.54 -8.08 8.56
CA ILE A 77 12.62 -7.11 8.43
C ILE A 77 13.50 -7.57 7.28
N LEU A 78 13.66 -6.70 6.28
CA LEU A 78 14.45 -6.97 5.09
C LEU A 78 15.75 -6.17 5.11
N ASP A 79 16.84 -6.77 4.66
CA ASP A 79 18.08 -6.06 4.37
C ASP A 79 17.83 -4.98 3.32
N LYS A 80 18.18 -3.73 3.62
CA LYS A 80 17.95 -2.57 2.74
C LYS A 80 18.69 -2.63 1.40
N THR A 81 19.73 -3.48 1.30
CA THR A 81 20.61 -3.54 0.13
C THR A 81 20.16 -4.62 -0.86
N ASN A 82 19.80 -5.80 -0.35
CA ASN A 82 19.52 -6.97 -1.19
C ASN A 82 18.14 -7.58 -0.96
N TYR A 83 17.32 -6.97 -0.07
CA TYR A 83 15.99 -7.42 0.31
C TYR A 83 15.91 -8.87 0.83
N ARG A 84 17.00 -9.39 1.36
CA ARG A 84 16.97 -10.68 2.08
C ARG A 84 16.32 -10.50 3.44
N ILE A 85 15.66 -11.55 3.91
CA ILE A 85 15.02 -11.56 5.21
C ILE A 85 16.09 -11.64 6.29
N ILE A 86 16.11 -10.63 7.17
CA ILE A 86 16.95 -10.58 8.37
C ILE A 86 16.21 -11.25 9.53
N ASN A 87 14.93 -10.89 9.69
CA ASN A 87 14.09 -11.38 10.77
C ASN A 87 12.63 -11.42 10.32
N ALA A 88 11.86 -12.34 10.91
CA ALA A 88 10.43 -12.43 10.67
C ALA A 88 9.73 -13.01 11.90
N LYS A 89 8.66 -12.35 12.37
CA LYS A 89 7.92 -12.75 13.56
C LYS A 89 6.48 -12.27 13.54
N TRP A 90 5.63 -12.89 14.35
CA TRP A 90 4.30 -12.36 14.64
C TRP A 90 4.37 -11.23 15.68
N THR A 91 3.55 -10.19 15.49
CA THR A 91 3.29 -9.19 16.52
C THR A 91 1.94 -9.48 17.19
N LEU A 92 1.88 -9.31 18.48
CA LEU A 92 0.65 -9.41 19.29
C LEU A 92 0.03 -10.83 19.39
N ILE A 93 0.76 -11.88 18.98
CA ILE A 93 0.28 -13.26 19.02
C ILE A 93 1.35 -14.14 19.67
N GLU A 94 0.92 -15.09 20.51
CA GLU A 94 1.78 -16.14 21.05
C GLU A 94 2.43 -16.98 19.94
N ASP A 95 3.62 -17.53 20.20
CA ASP A 95 4.53 -18.20 19.23
C ASP A 95 3.96 -19.41 18.46
N SER A 96 2.69 -19.74 18.62
CA SER A 96 2.06 -20.95 18.08
C SER A 96 1.09 -20.72 16.91
N VAL A 97 1.27 -19.67 16.12
CA VAL A 97 0.36 -19.43 14.97
C VAL A 97 0.71 -20.36 13.82
N ASN A 98 -0.24 -21.21 13.45
CA ASN A 98 -0.12 -22.05 12.28
C ASN A 98 -0.44 -21.21 11.02
N ALA A 99 0.62 -20.75 10.33
CA ALA A 99 0.51 -19.94 9.14
C ALA A 99 1.56 -20.30 8.09
N ASP A 100 1.30 -19.98 6.84
CA ASP A 100 2.27 -20.10 5.76
C ASP A 100 3.29 -18.95 5.80
N THR A 101 4.26 -19.07 6.70
CA THR A 101 5.28 -18.03 6.92
C THR A 101 6.17 -17.83 5.69
N VAL A 102 6.41 -18.86 4.89
CA VAL A 102 7.20 -18.76 3.65
C VAL A 102 6.50 -17.86 2.65
N LYS A 103 5.18 -18.02 2.50
CA LYS A 103 4.38 -17.17 1.61
C LYS A 103 4.31 -15.73 2.12
N LEU A 104 4.12 -15.52 3.43
CA LEU A 104 4.13 -14.19 4.05
C LEU A 104 5.45 -13.45 3.82
N GLN A 105 6.57 -14.14 4.00
CA GLN A 105 7.90 -13.58 3.74
C GLN A 105 8.09 -13.20 2.27
N LYS A 106 7.64 -14.07 1.36
CA LYS A 106 7.69 -13.79 -0.09
C LYS A 106 6.85 -12.57 -0.47
N LEU A 107 5.67 -12.40 0.12
CA LEU A 107 4.84 -11.21 -0.09
C LEU A 107 5.58 -9.93 0.30
N ALA A 108 6.24 -9.90 1.46
CA ALA A 108 7.04 -8.77 1.89
C ALA A 108 8.19 -8.46 0.91
N GLN A 109 8.90 -9.51 0.41
CA GLN A 109 10.00 -9.35 -0.53
C GLN A 109 9.54 -8.87 -1.92
N VAL A 110 8.35 -9.21 -2.34
CA VAL A 110 7.79 -8.69 -3.60
C VAL A 110 7.30 -7.26 -3.41
N PHE A 111 6.59 -7.00 -2.30
CA PHE A 111 6.03 -5.70 -2.01
C PHE A 111 7.07 -4.58 -1.99
N ILE A 112 8.24 -4.80 -1.35
CA ILE A 112 9.26 -3.75 -1.22
C ILE A 112 9.75 -3.23 -2.57
N LYS A 113 9.65 -4.02 -3.64
CA LYS A 113 10.05 -3.65 -5.00
C LYS A 113 9.14 -2.63 -5.65
N TYR A 114 7.92 -2.44 -5.13
CA TYR A 114 7.00 -1.42 -5.61
C TYR A 114 7.37 -0.01 -5.14
N GLU A 115 8.23 0.10 -4.12
CA GLU A 115 8.69 1.40 -3.58
C GLU A 115 7.55 2.30 -3.12
N ILE A 116 6.49 1.69 -2.57
CA ILE A 116 5.31 2.36 -2.04
C ILE A 116 5.13 2.08 -0.55
N PRO A 117 4.52 2.98 0.22
CA PRO A 117 4.32 2.77 1.66
C PRO A 117 3.30 1.68 1.99
N ARG A 118 2.25 1.47 1.15
CA ARG A 118 1.21 0.46 1.41
C ARG A 118 0.54 0.00 0.13
N LEU A 119 0.17 -1.27 0.12
CA LEU A 119 -0.65 -1.95 -0.89
C LEU A 119 -1.69 -2.81 -0.18
N ASP A 120 -2.96 -2.61 -0.52
CA ASP A 120 -4.04 -3.50 -0.09
C ASP A 120 -4.69 -4.12 -1.33
N VAL A 121 -4.97 -5.41 -1.28
CA VAL A 121 -5.81 -6.08 -2.27
C VAL A 121 -6.91 -6.77 -1.50
N ASP A 122 -8.16 -6.38 -1.73
CA ASP A 122 -9.28 -6.98 -1.03
C ASP A 122 -9.65 -8.37 -1.60
N LYS A 123 -10.57 -9.04 -0.94
CA LYS A 123 -11.03 -10.38 -1.36
C LYS A 123 -11.70 -10.40 -2.75
N ASP A 124 -12.20 -9.26 -3.20
CA ASP A 124 -12.89 -9.09 -4.48
C ASP A 124 -11.90 -8.72 -5.60
N GLY A 125 -10.60 -8.59 -5.26
CA GLY A 125 -9.51 -8.29 -6.18
C GLY A 125 -9.35 -6.80 -6.50
N ASN A 126 -10.00 -5.91 -5.74
CA ASN A 126 -9.75 -4.47 -5.86
C ASN A 126 -8.40 -4.12 -5.23
N ILE A 127 -7.63 -3.26 -5.90
CA ILE A 127 -6.27 -2.90 -5.50
C ILE A 127 -6.26 -1.45 -5.04
N PHE A 128 -5.74 -1.22 -3.84
CA PHE A 128 -5.62 0.10 -3.22
C PHE A 128 -4.14 0.42 -3.02
N VAL A 129 -3.68 1.50 -3.61
CA VAL A 129 -2.28 1.92 -3.60
C VAL A 129 -2.13 3.24 -2.86
N TYR A 130 -1.19 3.27 -1.94
CA TYR A 130 -0.84 4.43 -1.12
C TYR A 130 0.57 4.87 -1.51
N LEU A 131 0.73 6.11 -1.98
CA LEU A 131 1.98 6.59 -2.58
C LEU A 131 2.75 7.59 -1.71
N LYS A 132 2.08 8.19 -0.73
CA LYS A 132 2.67 9.23 0.12
C LYS A 132 2.97 8.72 1.52
N ASP A 133 2.00 8.09 2.12
CA ASP A 133 2.03 7.51 3.46
C ASP A 133 1.14 6.27 3.50
N VAL A 134 0.99 5.64 4.65
CA VAL A 134 0.20 4.41 4.82
C VAL A 134 -1.30 4.66 5.02
N GLU A 135 -1.73 5.91 5.09
CA GLU A 135 -3.11 6.31 5.41
C GLU A 135 -3.81 6.95 4.22
N THR A 136 -3.08 7.70 3.39
CA THR A 136 -3.66 8.46 2.27
C THR A 136 -3.75 7.61 1.02
N LEU A 137 -4.96 7.17 0.70
CA LEU A 137 -5.24 6.40 -0.52
C LEU A 137 -5.02 7.28 -1.77
N ALA A 138 -4.11 6.85 -2.65
CA ALA A 138 -3.76 7.59 -3.85
C ALA A 138 -4.46 7.03 -5.10
N LEU A 139 -4.42 5.72 -5.31
CA LEU A 139 -4.94 5.06 -6.50
C LEU A 139 -5.73 3.81 -6.14
N VAL A 140 -6.76 3.52 -6.95
CA VAL A 140 -7.52 2.27 -6.87
C VAL A 140 -7.65 1.68 -8.27
N ARG A 141 -7.46 0.36 -8.38
CA ARG A 141 -7.85 -0.41 -9.56
C ARG A 141 -8.98 -1.33 -9.17
N PHE A 142 -10.17 -1.09 -9.71
CA PHE A 142 -11.31 -1.97 -9.47
C PHE A 142 -11.20 -3.25 -10.29
N ALA A 143 -11.57 -4.38 -9.68
CA ALA A 143 -11.57 -5.69 -10.33
C ALA A 143 -12.53 -5.74 -11.53
N ASN A 144 -13.66 -5.04 -11.41
CA ASN A 144 -14.68 -4.94 -12.46
C ASN A 144 -15.59 -3.71 -12.24
N GLU A 145 -16.46 -3.43 -13.22
CA GLU A 145 -17.37 -2.30 -13.19
C GLU A 145 -18.40 -2.36 -12.05
N ASN A 146 -18.84 -3.55 -11.65
CA ASN A 146 -19.80 -3.70 -10.53
C ASN A 146 -19.18 -3.23 -9.21
N GLU A 147 -17.90 -3.51 -8.97
CA GLU A 147 -17.18 -3.04 -7.79
C GLU A 147 -17.02 -1.51 -7.80
N LEU A 148 -16.72 -0.91 -8.96
CA LEU A 148 -16.70 0.54 -9.11
C LEU A 148 -18.07 1.14 -8.76
N GLN A 149 -19.16 0.63 -9.33
CA GLN A 149 -20.50 1.15 -9.09
C GLN A 149 -20.94 1.02 -7.64
N LYS A 150 -20.61 -0.10 -6.98
CA LYS A 150 -20.88 -0.32 -5.56
C LYS A 150 -20.21 0.74 -4.69
N ARG A 151 -18.93 1.02 -4.95
CA ARG A 151 -18.15 1.99 -4.16
C ARG A 151 -18.38 3.46 -4.54
N ASN A 152 -18.91 3.75 -5.72
CA ASN A 152 -19.33 5.09 -6.13
C ASN A 152 -20.47 5.68 -5.28
N LYS A 153 -21.18 4.84 -4.51
CA LYS A 153 -22.20 5.29 -3.57
C LYS A 153 -21.60 5.98 -2.34
N GLU A 154 -20.38 5.64 -1.99
CA GLU A 154 -19.69 6.11 -0.79
C GLU A 154 -18.69 7.23 -1.11
N VAL A 155 -17.92 7.06 -2.19
CA VAL A 155 -16.86 7.97 -2.62
C VAL A 155 -16.97 8.19 -4.12
N LYS A 156 -16.80 9.44 -4.57
CA LYS A 156 -16.70 9.73 -6.00
C LYS A 156 -15.30 9.44 -6.50
N TRP A 157 -15.21 8.69 -7.60
CA TRP A 157 -13.96 8.29 -8.22
C TRP A 157 -13.72 9.04 -9.52
N ILE A 158 -12.48 9.45 -9.75
CA ILE A 158 -12.03 10.07 -11.00
C ILE A 158 -11.19 9.04 -11.75
N ASN A 159 -11.61 8.66 -12.95
CA ASN A 159 -10.80 7.80 -13.81
C ASN A 159 -9.52 8.53 -14.23
N ILE A 160 -8.37 7.90 -14.06
CA ILE A 160 -7.06 8.44 -14.43
C ILE A 160 -6.55 7.76 -15.69
N LYS A 161 -6.63 6.43 -15.73
CA LYS A 161 -6.13 5.66 -16.85
C LYS A 161 -6.68 4.22 -16.80
N HIS A 162 -7.26 3.74 -17.89
CA HIS A 162 -7.88 2.40 -17.98
C HIS A 162 -8.85 2.15 -16.80
N ASN A 163 -8.59 1.13 -15.98
CA ASN A 163 -9.37 0.79 -14.79
C ASN A 163 -8.76 1.30 -13.47
N TRP A 164 -7.86 2.32 -13.57
CA TRP A 164 -7.31 3.03 -12.43
C TRP A 164 -8.06 4.32 -12.14
N TYR A 165 -8.34 4.55 -10.88
CA TYR A 165 -9.11 5.68 -10.37
C TYR A 165 -8.40 6.31 -9.18
N LYS A 166 -8.73 7.55 -8.89
CA LYS A 166 -8.40 8.19 -7.61
C LYS A 166 -9.66 8.71 -6.91
N PRO A 167 -9.66 8.80 -5.58
CA PRO A 167 -10.74 9.45 -4.86
C PRO A 167 -10.81 10.92 -5.27
N ARG A 168 -12.04 11.45 -5.39
CA ARG A 168 -12.23 12.88 -5.59
C ARG A 168 -12.04 13.56 -4.26
N GLU A 169 -11.08 14.46 -4.15
CA GLU A 169 -10.95 15.34 -2.99
C GLU A 169 -12.22 16.17 -2.83
N THR A 170 -12.78 16.16 -1.61
CA THR A 170 -13.98 16.95 -1.23
C THR A 170 -13.57 18.31 -0.69
#